data_2bb4899da0b9bd2286a787acf9dd146c
#
_entry.id   2bb4899da0b9bd2286a787acf9dd146c
#
_cell.length_a   1.000
_cell.length_b   1.000
_cell.length_c   1.000
_cell.angle_alpha   90.00
_cell.angle_beta   90.00
_cell.angle_gamma   90.00
#
_symmetry.space_group_name_H-M   'P 1'
#
loop_
_entity.id
_entity.type
_entity.pdbx_description
1 polymer ?
#
loop_
_entity_poly.entity_id
_entity_poly.type
_entity_poly.pdbx_seq_one_letter_code
_entity_poly.pdbx_strand_id
1 'polypeptide(L)'
;MVAAGDKKILVVDDEVSVLALLKEIFSTAGYKVRTARNAEEALKILQTETIMVMFLDLRLPGMNGIDLCWKIREKDKIPIVYAVTGYSTLYGILECRAAGFEDVFVKPVPTTLLLKAAKDAFEKLGRWKVRDYDLI
;
A
#
# COMPACT_ATOMS: atom_id res chain seq x y z
N MET A 1 -6.05 -19.88 -7.40
CA MET A 1 -6.33 -19.03 -6.23
C MET A 1 -5.08 -18.93 -5.39
N VAL A 2 -4.69 -17.71 -5.03
CA VAL A 2 -3.52 -17.46 -4.19
C VAL A 2 -3.93 -17.60 -2.74
N ALA A 3 -3.19 -18.40 -1.96
CA ALA A 3 -3.43 -18.51 -0.53
C ALA A 3 -3.15 -17.17 0.17
N ALA A 4 -3.81 -16.90 1.31
CA ALA A 4 -3.62 -15.65 2.04
C ALA A 4 -2.12 -15.41 2.36
N GLY A 5 -1.37 -16.46 2.71
CA GLY A 5 0.07 -16.37 3.01
C GLY A 5 0.95 -15.98 1.82
N ASP A 6 0.43 -16.05 0.59
CA ASP A 6 1.15 -15.60 -0.60
C ASP A 6 0.81 -14.16 -0.98
N LYS A 7 -0.17 -13.57 -0.33
CA LYS A 7 -0.56 -12.19 -0.54
C LYS A 7 0.35 -11.28 0.26
N LYS A 8 1.10 -10.44 -0.46
CA LYS A 8 2.10 -9.56 0.14
C LYS A 8 1.58 -8.14 0.27
N ILE A 9 1.91 -7.51 1.38
CA ILE A 9 1.60 -6.11 1.65
C ILE A 9 2.90 -5.38 1.97
N LEU A 10 3.11 -4.23 1.35
CA LEU A 10 4.21 -3.33 1.68
C LEU A 10 3.67 -2.19 2.55
N VAL A 11 4.33 -1.95 3.68
CA VAL A 11 4.01 -0.82 4.57
C VAL A 11 5.23 0.09 4.63
N VAL A 12 5.02 1.38 4.36
CA VAL A 12 6.10 2.39 4.38
C VAL A 12 5.73 3.50 5.36
N ASP A 13 6.53 3.64 6.42
CA ASP A 13 6.33 4.66 7.46
C ASP A 13 7.66 4.85 8.19
N ASP A 14 8.03 6.09 8.53
CA ASP A 14 9.28 6.34 9.23
C ASP A 14 9.19 6.10 10.73
N GLU A 15 7.99 5.97 11.29
CA GLU A 15 7.79 5.64 12.69
C GLU A 15 7.84 4.13 12.89
N VAL A 16 8.85 3.66 13.60
CA VAL A 16 9.08 2.22 13.86
C VAL A 16 7.89 1.59 14.56
N SER A 17 7.26 2.32 15.51
CA SER A 17 6.08 1.82 16.22
C SER A 17 4.89 1.59 15.29
N VAL A 18 4.70 2.43 14.31
CA VAL A 18 3.62 2.29 13.32
C VAL A 18 3.89 1.09 12.41
N LEU A 19 5.13 0.94 11.94
CA LEU A 19 5.53 -0.22 11.14
C LEU A 19 5.29 -1.53 11.88
N ALA A 20 5.69 -1.59 13.16
CA ALA A 20 5.50 -2.79 13.98
C ALA A 20 4.02 -3.11 14.14
N LEU A 21 3.19 -2.11 14.41
CA LEU A 21 1.76 -2.29 14.60
C LEU A 21 1.08 -2.79 13.33
N LEU A 22 1.34 -2.15 12.20
CA LEU A 22 0.73 -2.53 10.92
C LEU A 22 1.21 -3.92 10.47
N LYS A 23 2.49 -4.22 10.69
CA LYS A 23 3.02 -5.54 10.40
C LYS A 23 2.30 -6.62 11.21
N GLU A 24 2.07 -6.37 12.50
CA GLU A 24 1.35 -7.31 13.36
C GLU A 24 -0.08 -7.49 12.90
N ILE A 25 -0.79 -6.40 12.61
CA ILE A 25 -2.19 -6.44 12.16
C ILE A 25 -2.31 -7.31 10.91
N PHE A 26 -1.53 -7.01 9.88
CA PHE A 26 -1.65 -7.73 8.61
C PHE A 26 -1.09 -9.16 8.68
N SER A 27 -0.01 -9.37 9.41
CA SER A 27 0.55 -10.73 9.59
C SER A 27 -0.42 -11.65 10.31
N THR A 28 -1.10 -11.14 11.35
CA THR A 28 -2.10 -11.90 12.09
C THR A 28 -3.27 -12.29 11.19
N ALA A 29 -3.60 -11.46 10.21
CA ALA A 29 -4.64 -11.75 9.23
C ALA A 29 -4.20 -12.71 8.12
N GLY A 30 -2.93 -13.15 8.13
CA GLY A 30 -2.42 -14.14 7.19
C GLY A 30 -1.64 -13.58 6.01
N TYR A 31 -1.41 -12.29 5.94
CA TYR A 31 -0.63 -11.68 4.87
C TYR A 31 0.86 -11.72 5.17
N LYS A 32 1.67 -11.76 4.11
CA LYS A 32 3.11 -11.53 4.21
C LYS A 32 3.36 -10.03 4.16
N VAL A 33 4.09 -9.48 5.12
CA VAL A 33 4.29 -8.04 5.24
C VAL A 33 5.76 -7.70 5.07
N ARG A 34 6.04 -6.77 4.16
CA ARG A 34 7.35 -6.13 4.04
C ARG A 34 7.20 -4.71 4.57
N THR A 35 8.20 -4.24 5.28
CA THR A 35 8.23 -2.90 5.84
C THR A 35 9.40 -2.10 5.31
N ALA A 36 9.21 -0.80 5.13
CA ALA A 36 10.25 0.13 4.73
C ALA A 36 10.10 1.42 5.53
N ARG A 37 11.20 2.05 5.89
CA ARG A 37 11.21 3.27 6.70
C ARG A 37 11.24 4.55 5.87
N ASN A 38 11.51 4.42 4.58
CA ASN A 38 11.57 5.55 3.65
C ASN A 38 11.32 5.05 2.23
N ALA A 39 11.21 5.99 1.30
CA ALA A 39 10.94 5.68 -0.10
C ALA A 39 12.05 4.87 -0.76
N GLU A 40 13.30 5.14 -0.42
CA GLU A 40 14.45 4.44 -0.99
C GLU A 40 14.41 2.94 -0.65
N GLU A 41 14.16 2.61 0.63
CA GLU A 41 14.02 1.21 1.03
C GLU A 41 12.85 0.54 0.33
N ALA A 42 11.71 1.25 0.21
CA ALA A 42 10.54 0.73 -0.49
C ALA A 42 10.85 0.41 -1.95
N LEU A 43 11.52 1.29 -2.65
CA LEU A 43 11.88 1.07 -4.05
C LEU A 43 12.86 -0.09 -4.23
N LYS A 44 13.79 -0.27 -3.29
CA LYS A 44 14.69 -1.43 -3.31
C LYS A 44 13.92 -2.75 -3.17
N ILE A 45 12.97 -2.81 -2.25
CA ILE A 45 12.12 -3.99 -2.08
C ILE A 45 11.36 -4.28 -3.38
N LEU A 46 10.79 -3.25 -4.00
CA LEU A 46 10.00 -3.41 -5.22
C LEU A 46 10.84 -3.79 -6.44
N GLN A 47 12.17 -3.62 -6.41
CA GLN A 47 13.05 -4.11 -7.46
C GLN A 47 13.18 -5.63 -7.46
N THR A 48 13.00 -6.27 -6.30
CA THR A 48 13.23 -7.70 -6.13
C THR A 48 11.95 -8.50 -5.85
N GLU A 49 10.88 -7.83 -5.43
CA GLU A 49 9.63 -8.48 -5.08
C GLU A 49 8.46 -7.81 -5.76
N THR A 50 7.49 -8.61 -6.20
CA THR A 50 6.23 -8.10 -6.72
C THR A 50 5.25 -7.97 -5.57
N ILE A 51 4.88 -6.74 -5.23
CA ILE A 51 3.91 -6.45 -4.17
C ILE A 51 2.81 -5.58 -4.76
N MET A 52 1.58 -6.04 -4.66
CA MET A 52 0.44 -5.43 -5.33
C MET A 52 -0.48 -4.62 -4.41
N VAL A 53 -0.27 -4.67 -3.11
CA VAL A 53 -1.02 -3.87 -2.13
C VAL A 53 -0.04 -3.15 -1.22
N MET A 54 -0.19 -1.84 -1.12
CA MET A 54 0.76 -1.00 -0.38
C MET A 54 0.04 0.03 0.47
N PHE A 55 0.61 0.30 1.65
CA PHE A 55 0.16 1.34 2.56
C PHE A 55 1.33 2.28 2.83
N LEU A 56 1.22 3.52 2.36
CA LEU A 56 2.31 4.51 2.40
C LEU A 56 1.94 5.69 3.29
N ASP A 57 2.84 6.06 4.19
CA ASP A 57 2.74 7.36 4.84
C ASP A 57 3.12 8.45 3.82
N LEU A 58 2.43 9.58 3.87
CA LEU A 58 2.72 10.71 2.99
C LEU A 58 3.94 11.50 3.47
N ARG A 59 4.16 11.56 4.78
CA ARG A 59 5.31 12.27 5.37
C ARG A 59 6.45 11.30 5.64
N LEU A 60 7.36 11.22 4.67
CA LEU A 60 8.56 10.41 4.78
C LEU A 60 9.79 11.32 4.66
N PRO A 61 10.91 10.97 5.30
CA PRO A 61 12.15 11.70 5.10
C PRO A 61 12.65 11.53 3.67
N GLY A 62 13.18 12.61 3.09
CA GLY A 62 13.62 12.59 1.70
C GLY A 62 12.43 12.65 0.76
N MET A 63 12.27 11.64 -0.08
CA MET A 63 11.12 11.55 -1.00
C MET A 63 9.85 11.25 -0.20
N ASN A 64 8.81 12.09 -0.34
CA ASN A 64 7.54 11.87 0.35
C ASN A 64 6.73 10.74 -0.28
N GLY A 65 5.62 10.36 0.39
CA GLY A 65 4.79 9.24 -0.06
C GLY A 65 4.06 9.50 -1.38
N ILE A 66 3.73 10.74 -1.68
CA ILE A 66 3.08 11.10 -2.94
C ILE A 66 4.07 10.89 -4.11
N ASP A 67 5.28 11.39 -3.95
CA ASP A 67 6.34 11.22 -4.97
C ASP A 67 6.71 9.74 -5.12
N LEU A 68 6.73 9.00 -4.02
CA LEU A 68 6.94 7.55 -4.09
C LEU A 68 5.85 6.87 -4.91
N CYS A 69 4.60 7.24 -4.72
CA CYS A 69 3.50 6.70 -5.50
C CYS A 69 3.65 7.00 -6.99
N TRP A 70 4.01 8.23 -7.35
CA TRP A 70 4.32 8.58 -8.74
C TRP A 70 5.40 7.69 -9.33
N LYS A 71 6.47 7.43 -8.57
CA LYS A 71 7.56 6.54 -9.00
C LYS A 71 7.07 5.11 -9.23
N ILE A 72 6.23 4.61 -8.32
CA ILE A 72 5.64 3.28 -8.46
C ILE A 72 4.80 3.23 -9.75
N ARG A 73 3.99 4.26 -9.98
CA ARG A 73 3.09 4.33 -11.14
C ARG A 73 3.82 4.46 -12.48
N GLU A 74 5.03 5.00 -12.50
CA GLU A 74 5.85 5.02 -13.70
C GLU A 74 6.14 3.61 -14.22
N LYS A 75 6.28 2.64 -13.31
CA LYS A 75 6.62 1.26 -13.65
C LYS A 75 5.40 0.36 -13.73
N ASP A 76 4.40 0.58 -12.88
CA ASP A 76 3.25 -0.31 -12.79
C ASP A 76 2.03 0.46 -12.28
N LYS A 77 0.94 0.40 -13.05
CA LYS A 77 -0.30 1.06 -12.70
C LYS A 77 -1.27 0.15 -11.95
N ILE A 78 -0.97 -1.13 -11.87
CA ILE A 78 -1.88 -2.15 -11.31
C ILE A 78 -1.91 -2.17 -9.78
N PRO A 79 -0.79 -2.03 -9.05
CA PRO A 79 -0.81 -2.11 -7.59
C PRO A 79 -1.83 -1.17 -6.97
N ILE A 80 -2.47 -1.63 -5.91
CA ILE A 80 -3.40 -0.81 -5.14
C ILE A 80 -2.62 -0.18 -4.00
N VAL A 81 -2.61 1.15 -3.98
CA VAL A 81 -1.81 1.93 -3.04
C VAL A 81 -2.72 2.79 -2.19
N TYR A 82 -2.63 2.64 -0.88
CA TYR A 82 -3.34 3.45 0.10
C TYR A 82 -2.39 4.39 0.80
N ALA A 83 -2.87 5.59 1.12
CA ALA A 83 -2.15 6.50 2.01
C ALA A 83 -2.66 6.32 3.45
N VAL A 84 -1.74 6.25 4.41
CA VAL A 84 -2.05 6.21 5.84
C VAL A 84 -1.23 7.30 6.50
N THR A 85 -1.85 8.44 6.80
CA THR A 85 -1.12 9.64 7.19
C THR A 85 -1.76 10.35 8.38
N GLY A 86 -0.96 11.01 9.20
CA GLY A 86 -1.44 11.87 10.28
C GLY A 86 -1.85 13.26 9.82
N TYR A 87 -1.65 13.57 8.55
CA TYR A 87 -1.92 14.88 7.99
C TYR A 87 -2.75 14.76 6.72
N SER A 88 -3.91 15.43 6.71
CA SER A 88 -4.79 15.43 5.54
C SER A 88 -5.36 16.83 5.33
N THR A 89 -5.18 17.35 4.12
CA THR A 89 -5.81 18.59 3.64
C THR A 89 -6.54 18.26 2.33
N LEU A 90 -7.47 19.13 1.94
CA LEU A 90 -8.14 18.95 0.63
C LEU A 90 -7.11 18.90 -0.51
N TYR A 91 -6.10 19.77 -0.46
CA TYR A 91 -5.04 19.79 -1.46
C TYR A 91 -4.26 18.48 -1.49
N GLY A 92 -3.90 17.96 -0.32
CA GLY A 92 -3.19 16.68 -0.22
C GLY A 92 -4.02 15.51 -0.73
N ILE A 93 -5.34 15.52 -0.48
CA ILE A 93 -6.25 14.48 -1.01
C ILE A 93 -6.29 14.52 -2.53
N LEU A 94 -6.38 15.70 -3.13
CA LEU A 94 -6.37 15.85 -4.58
C LEU A 94 -5.05 15.40 -5.21
N GLU A 95 -3.93 15.73 -4.56
CA GLU A 95 -2.62 15.27 -5.02
C GLU A 95 -2.49 13.74 -4.94
N CYS A 96 -2.99 13.13 -3.88
CA CYS A 96 -3.00 11.69 -3.72
C CYS A 96 -3.82 11.02 -4.83
N ARG A 97 -4.97 11.58 -5.12
CA ARG A 97 -5.81 11.05 -6.19
C ARG A 97 -5.12 11.13 -7.55
N ALA A 98 -4.49 12.26 -7.84
CA ALA A 98 -3.72 12.44 -9.07
C ALA A 98 -2.56 11.47 -9.18
N ALA A 99 -1.86 11.18 -8.07
CA ALA A 99 -0.74 10.26 -8.03
C ALA A 99 -1.18 8.79 -8.16
N GLY A 100 -2.46 8.49 -8.00
CA GLY A 100 -2.98 7.14 -8.19
C GLY A 100 -3.19 6.34 -6.91
N PHE A 101 -3.34 7.03 -5.76
CA PHE A 101 -3.77 6.35 -4.53
C PHE A 101 -5.22 5.90 -4.66
N GLU A 102 -5.51 4.72 -4.15
CA GLU A 102 -6.88 4.19 -4.10
C GLU A 102 -7.73 4.92 -3.07
N ASP A 103 -7.14 5.22 -1.90
CA ASP A 103 -7.82 5.93 -0.82
C ASP A 103 -6.79 6.52 0.15
N VAL A 104 -7.27 7.40 1.04
CA VAL A 104 -6.45 8.05 2.06
C VAL A 104 -7.09 7.82 3.42
N PHE A 105 -6.33 7.22 4.34
CA PHE A 105 -6.75 7.01 5.71
C PHE A 105 -5.99 7.94 6.65
N VAL A 106 -6.70 8.63 7.52
CA VAL A 106 -6.11 9.56 8.49
C VAL A 106 -5.89 8.84 9.81
N LYS A 107 -4.64 8.88 10.32
CA LYS A 107 -4.28 8.27 11.61
C LYS A 107 -5.00 8.98 12.77
N PRO A 108 -5.42 8.24 13.81
CA PRO A 108 -5.29 6.80 13.99
C PRO A 108 -6.37 6.05 13.19
N VAL A 109 -5.96 5.00 12.47
CA VAL A 109 -6.87 4.23 11.62
C VAL A 109 -7.34 3.00 12.38
N PRO A 110 -8.67 2.75 12.49
CA PRO A 110 -9.15 1.53 13.11
C PRO A 110 -8.62 0.28 12.41
N THR A 111 -8.21 -0.71 13.19
CA THR A 111 -7.70 -1.98 12.67
C THR A 111 -8.67 -2.63 11.68
N THR A 112 -9.96 -2.60 11.99
CA THR A 112 -11.00 -3.16 11.12
C THR A 112 -11.04 -2.50 9.75
N LEU A 113 -10.78 -1.19 9.68
CA LEU A 113 -10.76 -0.46 8.43
C LEU A 113 -9.54 -0.81 7.58
N LEU A 114 -8.37 -0.97 8.22
CA LEU A 114 -7.15 -1.40 7.53
C LEU A 114 -7.31 -2.80 6.95
N LEU A 115 -7.87 -3.72 7.73
CA LEU A 115 -8.10 -5.10 7.28
C LEU A 115 -9.12 -5.15 6.15
N LYS A 116 -10.18 -4.35 6.23
CA LYS A 116 -11.17 -4.25 5.16
C LYS A 116 -10.53 -3.73 3.87
N ALA A 117 -9.70 -2.70 3.97
CA ALA A 117 -9.00 -2.15 2.80
C ALA A 117 -8.11 -3.19 2.13
N ALA A 118 -7.34 -3.94 2.90
CA ALA A 118 -6.50 -5.00 2.37
C ALA A 118 -7.32 -6.10 1.68
N LYS A 119 -8.39 -6.54 2.32
CA LYS A 119 -9.27 -7.56 1.76
C LYS A 119 -9.91 -7.09 0.45
N ASP A 120 -10.44 -5.88 0.43
CA ASP A 120 -11.06 -5.29 -0.76
C ASP A 120 -10.04 -5.16 -1.90
N ALA A 121 -8.80 -4.79 -1.58
CA ALA A 121 -7.73 -4.65 -2.57
C ALA A 121 -7.42 -6.00 -3.24
N PHE A 122 -7.24 -7.06 -2.47
CA PHE A 122 -6.95 -8.37 -3.03
C PHE A 122 -8.12 -8.95 -3.81
N GLU A 123 -9.34 -8.69 -3.38
CA GLU A 123 -10.53 -9.09 -4.14
C GLU A 123 -10.60 -8.37 -5.49
N LYS A 124 -10.32 -7.07 -5.51
CA LYS A 124 -10.28 -6.27 -6.74
C LYS A 124 -9.20 -6.80 -7.70
N LEU A 125 -8.01 -7.08 -7.20
CA LEU A 125 -6.92 -7.65 -8.00
C LEU A 125 -7.30 -9.01 -8.56
N GLY A 126 -7.99 -9.82 -7.78
CA GLY A 126 -8.47 -11.13 -8.23
C GLY A 126 -9.48 -11.03 -9.36
N ARG A 127 -10.38 -10.05 -9.32
CA ARG A 127 -11.33 -9.81 -10.40
C ARG A 127 -10.65 -9.40 -11.71
N TRP A 128 -9.62 -8.57 -11.63
CA TRP A 128 -8.84 -8.18 -12.81
C TRP A 128 -8.14 -9.39 -13.43
N LYS A 129 -7.60 -10.25 -12.60
CA LYS A 129 -6.91 -11.45 -13.06
C LYS A 129 -7.86 -12.40 -13.79
N VAL A 130 -9.08 -12.55 -13.31
CA VAL A 130 -10.12 -13.35 -13.98
C VAL A 130 -10.46 -12.76 -15.35
N ARG A 131 -10.59 -11.43 -15.44
CA ARG A 131 -10.86 -10.75 -16.70
C ARG A 131 -9.75 -10.95 -17.74
N ASP A 132 -8.51 -10.96 -17.30
CA ASP A 132 -7.38 -11.23 -18.19
C ASP A 132 -7.48 -12.62 -18.81
N TYR A 133 -7.95 -13.59 -18.06
CA TYR A 133 -8.21 -14.92 -18.57
C TYR A 133 -9.32 -14.93 -19.63
N ASP A 134 -10.35 -14.15 -19.42
CA ASP A 134 -11.49 -14.07 -20.34
C ASP A 134 -11.13 -13.38 -21.65
N LEU A 135 -10.05 -12.62 -21.67
CA LEU A 135 -9.57 -11.90 -22.87
C LEU A 135 -8.69 -12.77 -23.77
N ILE A 136 -8.28 -13.93 -23.29
CA ILE A 136 -7.46 -14.87 -24.04
C ILE A 136 -8.36 -15.92 -24.68
#